data_49d5fbd8c5d7f8959e130dd6dc11aacf
#
_entry.id   49d5fbd8c5d7f8959e130dd6dc11aacf
#
_cell.length_a   1.000
_cell.length_b   1.000
_cell.length_c   1.000
_cell.angle_alpha   90.00
_cell.angle_beta   90.00
_cell.angle_gamma   90.00
#
_symmetry.space_group_name_H-M   'P 1'
#
loop_
_entity.id
_entity.type
_entity.pdbx_description
1 polymer ?
#
loop_
_entity_poly.entity_id
_entity_poly.type
_entity_poly.pdbx_seq_one_letter_code
_entity_poly.pdbx_strand_id
1 'polypeptide(L)'
;LPALAGSGSATAPLPQELAAEAEDRYGAEVREVFGSTETCVFARRRTARDPLWTPLPGVRLAPQPDGTVVHAPHLPAPVVLADIFEVMPDGRFRLCGRQADLLEIAGKRASLGDLTRRLLAVPGVEDGVVVQLEPEREGGVGRIAALAVAPGLAPADIVAALRATVDPVFLPRKVRLLPALPRNATGKLCRESVLEALAGPGARVVGSGSGNAA
;
A
#
# COMPACT_ATOMS: atom_id res chain seq x y z
N LEU A 1 -4.04 -19.72 30.31
CA LEU A 1 -4.04 -18.34 29.81
C LEU A 1 -5.49 -17.92 29.56
N PRO A 2 -5.93 -16.69 29.91
CA PRO A 2 -7.26 -16.22 29.56
C PRO A 2 -7.41 -16.24 28.02
N ALA A 3 -8.56 -16.70 27.54
CA ALA A 3 -8.86 -16.71 26.11
C ALA A 3 -8.86 -15.25 25.60
N LEU A 4 -8.06 -14.98 24.56
CA LEU A 4 -8.09 -13.68 23.87
C LEU A 4 -9.43 -13.55 23.15
N ALA A 5 -10.23 -12.54 23.51
CA ALA A 5 -11.51 -12.28 22.86
C ALA A 5 -11.35 -11.67 21.45
N GLY A 6 -10.19 -11.09 21.15
CA GLY A 6 -9.87 -10.50 19.85
C GLY A 6 -8.51 -9.81 19.84
N SER A 7 -7.97 -9.59 18.66
CA SER A 7 -6.74 -8.83 18.42
C SER A 7 -6.98 -7.73 17.40
N GLY A 8 -6.31 -6.58 17.58
CA GLY A 8 -6.39 -5.45 16.65
C GLY A 8 -5.11 -5.28 15.85
N SER A 9 -5.23 -5.03 14.55
CA SER A 9 -4.13 -4.66 13.66
C SER A 9 -4.37 -3.29 13.06
N ALA A 10 -3.30 -2.50 12.92
CA ALA A 10 -3.32 -1.17 12.32
C ALA A 10 -1.99 -0.87 11.64
N THR A 11 -1.93 0.21 10.86
CA THR A 11 -0.72 0.80 10.26
C THR A 11 -0.18 0.17 8.99
N ALA A 12 -0.25 -1.14 8.81
CA ALA A 12 0.18 -1.82 7.57
C ALA A 12 -0.93 -2.79 7.12
N PRO A 13 -1.08 -3.04 5.81
CA PRO A 13 -2.04 -4.03 5.32
C PRO A 13 -1.75 -5.41 5.89
N LEU A 14 -2.77 -6.06 6.43
CA LEU A 14 -2.67 -7.43 6.95
C LEU A 14 -3.06 -8.42 5.84
N PRO A 15 -2.18 -9.37 5.43
CA PRO A 15 -2.54 -10.43 4.49
C PRO A 15 -3.68 -11.29 5.04
N GLN A 16 -4.59 -11.71 4.16
CA GLN A 16 -5.77 -12.49 4.55
C GLN A 16 -5.37 -13.85 5.13
N GLU A 17 -4.39 -14.51 4.53
CA GLU A 17 -3.87 -15.79 4.97
C GLU A 17 -3.26 -15.70 6.37
N LEU A 18 -2.47 -14.65 6.64
CA LEU A 18 -1.87 -14.41 7.94
C LEU A 18 -2.93 -14.13 9.02
N ALA A 19 -3.96 -13.36 8.66
CA ALA A 19 -5.10 -13.12 9.56
C ALA A 19 -5.85 -14.42 9.88
N ALA A 20 -6.09 -15.25 8.89
CA ALA A 20 -6.77 -16.54 9.05
C ALA A 20 -5.94 -17.50 9.91
N GLU A 21 -4.63 -17.63 9.62
CA GLU A 21 -3.72 -18.45 10.42
C GLU A 21 -3.68 -18.01 11.89
N ALA A 22 -3.63 -16.69 12.13
CA ALA A 22 -3.65 -16.14 13.49
C ALA A 22 -4.97 -16.45 14.21
N GLU A 23 -6.12 -16.32 13.53
CA GLU A 23 -7.42 -16.68 14.10
C GLU A 23 -7.50 -18.16 14.45
N ASP A 24 -7.05 -19.04 13.55
CA ASP A 24 -7.07 -20.50 13.75
C ASP A 24 -6.12 -20.91 14.89
N ARG A 25 -4.94 -20.30 14.96
CA ARG A 25 -3.93 -20.65 15.97
C ARG A 25 -4.28 -20.20 17.37
N TYR A 26 -4.90 -19.02 17.49
CA TYR A 26 -5.15 -18.39 18.80
C TYR A 26 -6.63 -18.40 19.23
N GLY A 27 -7.52 -18.84 18.37
CA GLY A 27 -8.97 -18.92 18.66
C GLY A 27 -9.61 -17.53 18.88
N ALA A 28 -9.00 -16.45 18.36
CA ALA A 28 -9.43 -15.08 18.58
C ALA A 28 -9.60 -14.33 17.26
N GLU A 29 -10.67 -13.54 17.13
CA GLU A 29 -10.87 -12.72 15.93
C GLU A 29 -9.76 -11.67 15.75
N VAL A 30 -9.21 -11.58 14.52
CA VAL A 30 -8.29 -10.52 14.13
C VAL A 30 -9.02 -9.45 13.35
N ARG A 31 -9.05 -8.23 13.89
CA ARG A 31 -9.71 -7.08 13.27
C ARG A 31 -8.70 -6.01 12.90
N GLU A 32 -8.70 -5.61 11.65
CA GLU A 32 -8.01 -4.40 11.25
C GLU A 32 -8.87 -3.17 11.51
N VAL A 33 -8.20 -2.09 11.91
CA VAL A 33 -8.78 -0.75 12.00
C VAL A 33 -8.12 0.16 10.98
N PHE A 34 -8.92 1.05 10.39
CA PHE A 34 -8.48 2.00 9.38
C PHE A 34 -8.75 3.43 9.86
N GLY A 35 -7.73 4.27 9.69
CA GLY A 35 -7.77 5.66 10.06
C GLY A 35 -6.43 6.35 9.84
N SER A 36 -6.38 7.63 10.11
CA SER A 36 -5.19 8.48 10.06
C SER A 36 -5.11 9.35 11.32
N THR A 37 -4.04 10.12 11.44
CA THR A 37 -3.91 11.10 12.53
C THR A 37 -5.05 12.12 12.49
N GLU A 38 -5.46 12.52 11.28
CA GLU A 38 -6.48 13.54 11.03
C GLU A 38 -7.89 13.03 11.25
N THR A 39 -8.14 11.74 11.01
CA THR A 39 -9.49 11.14 11.08
C THR A 39 -9.70 10.29 12.30
N CYS A 40 -8.65 9.96 13.07
CA CYS A 40 -8.70 8.84 14.01
C CYS A 40 -9.19 7.56 13.29
N VAL A 41 -9.59 6.55 14.04
CA VAL A 41 -10.15 5.31 13.47
C VAL A 41 -11.59 5.58 13.03
N PHE A 42 -11.89 5.31 11.76
CA PHE A 42 -13.24 5.49 11.21
C PHE A 42 -13.81 4.24 10.52
N ALA A 43 -13.01 3.19 10.32
CA ALA A 43 -13.49 1.94 9.76
C ALA A 43 -12.77 0.73 10.36
N ARG A 44 -13.37 -0.44 10.17
CA ARG A 44 -12.82 -1.74 10.58
C ARG A 44 -13.17 -2.83 9.58
N ARG A 45 -12.38 -3.91 9.58
CA ARG A 45 -12.72 -5.17 8.88
C ARG A 45 -12.20 -6.38 9.64
N ARG A 46 -12.74 -7.56 9.35
CA ARG A 46 -12.18 -8.84 9.76
C ARG A 46 -11.49 -9.45 8.56
N THR A 47 -10.21 -9.16 8.40
CA THR A 47 -9.43 -9.45 7.19
C THR A 47 -9.46 -10.92 6.79
N ALA A 48 -9.47 -11.85 7.76
CA ALA A 48 -9.60 -13.27 7.50
C ALA A 48 -10.90 -13.66 6.76
N ARG A 49 -11.95 -12.84 6.82
CA ARG A 49 -13.30 -13.16 6.33
C ARG A 49 -13.79 -12.25 5.21
N ASP A 50 -13.42 -10.98 5.25
CA ASP A 50 -13.97 -9.97 4.33
C ASP A 50 -12.89 -8.96 3.90
N PRO A 51 -12.68 -8.79 2.59
CA PRO A 51 -11.75 -7.78 2.08
C PRO A 51 -12.28 -6.35 2.19
N LEU A 52 -13.61 -6.17 2.41
CA LEU A 52 -14.24 -4.85 2.48
C LEU A 52 -14.14 -4.27 3.89
N TRP A 53 -13.97 -2.95 3.92
CA TRP A 53 -14.01 -2.17 5.13
C TRP A 53 -15.44 -1.78 5.49
N THR A 54 -15.77 -1.84 6.76
CA THR A 54 -17.06 -1.39 7.31
C THR A 54 -16.80 -0.09 8.06
N PRO A 55 -17.41 1.04 7.63
CA PRO A 55 -17.35 2.29 8.38
C PRO A 55 -17.92 2.12 9.80
N LEU A 56 -17.40 2.86 10.76
CA LEU A 56 -17.97 2.93 12.09
C LEU A 56 -19.34 3.66 12.06
N PRO A 57 -20.20 3.45 13.04
CA PRO A 57 -21.51 4.09 13.09
C PRO A 57 -21.43 5.62 12.93
N GLY A 58 -22.27 6.17 12.06
CA GLY A 58 -22.32 7.61 11.76
C GLY A 58 -21.25 8.11 10.81
N VAL A 59 -20.29 7.28 10.38
CA VAL A 59 -19.30 7.66 9.37
C VAL A 59 -19.93 7.61 7.98
N ARG A 60 -19.70 8.64 7.19
CA ARG A 60 -20.08 8.71 5.76
C ARG A 60 -18.85 9.04 4.93
N LEU A 61 -18.73 8.38 3.81
CA LEU A 61 -17.64 8.55 2.85
C LEU A 61 -18.20 9.18 1.57
N ALA A 62 -17.56 10.24 1.10
CA ALA A 62 -17.90 10.89 -0.15
C ALA A 62 -16.66 10.85 -1.08
N PRO A 63 -16.56 9.85 -1.98
CA PRO A 63 -15.48 9.78 -2.95
C PRO A 63 -15.44 11.03 -3.83
N GLN A 64 -14.22 11.52 -4.08
CA GLN A 64 -13.91 12.63 -4.97
C GLN A 64 -12.87 12.15 -6.01
N PRO A 65 -12.68 12.86 -7.12
CA PRO A 65 -11.69 12.46 -8.14
C PRO A 65 -10.25 12.34 -7.60
N ASP A 66 -9.91 13.12 -6.59
CA ASP A 66 -8.57 13.26 -6.01
C ASP A 66 -8.46 12.77 -4.56
N GLY A 67 -9.45 12.04 -4.07
CA GLY A 67 -9.43 11.50 -2.71
C GLY A 67 -10.81 11.12 -2.20
N THR A 68 -10.97 11.09 -0.88
CA THR A 68 -12.28 10.82 -0.27
C THR A 68 -12.52 11.75 0.92
N VAL A 69 -13.67 12.38 0.97
CA VAL A 69 -14.10 13.18 2.13
C VAL A 69 -14.71 12.25 3.17
N VAL A 70 -14.18 12.29 4.38
CA VAL A 70 -14.68 11.54 5.54
C VAL A 70 -15.49 12.46 6.45
N HIS A 71 -16.75 12.11 6.66
CA HIS A 71 -17.63 12.72 7.65
C HIS A 71 -17.79 11.75 8.81
N ALA A 72 -17.48 12.15 10.03
CA ALA A 72 -17.66 11.31 11.21
C ALA A 72 -18.10 12.14 12.41
N PRO A 73 -18.92 11.57 13.34
CA PRO A 73 -19.44 12.30 14.48
C PRO A 73 -18.38 12.85 15.43
N HIS A 74 -17.20 12.22 15.46
CA HIS A 74 -16.08 12.60 16.32
C HIS A 74 -15.16 13.65 15.68
N LEU A 75 -15.38 14.01 14.41
CA LEU A 75 -14.59 15.02 13.71
C LEU A 75 -15.28 16.39 13.82
N PRO A 76 -14.54 17.47 14.12
CA PRO A 76 -15.09 18.82 14.19
C PRO A 76 -15.53 19.34 12.81
N ALA A 77 -14.94 18.83 11.73
CA ALA A 77 -15.28 19.13 10.35
C ALA A 77 -14.95 17.93 9.45
N PRO A 78 -15.53 17.82 8.25
CA PRO A 78 -15.14 16.79 7.29
C PRO A 78 -13.66 16.87 6.94
N VAL A 79 -13.01 15.71 6.81
CA VAL A 79 -11.58 15.60 6.49
C VAL A 79 -11.43 14.99 5.10
N VAL A 80 -10.60 15.62 4.26
CA VAL A 80 -10.24 15.08 2.94
C VAL A 80 -9.03 14.19 3.08
N LEU A 81 -9.17 12.91 2.71
CA LEU A 81 -8.08 11.97 2.59
C LEU A 81 -7.64 11.84 1.14
N ALA A 82 -6.34 11.73 0.90
CA ALA A 82 -5.81 11.39 -0.41
C ALA A 82 -6.07 9.92 -0.81
N ASP A 83 -6.65 9.14 0.10
CA ASP A 83 -7.03 7.76 -0.14
C ASP A 83 -8.32 7.70 -0.98
N ILE A 84 -8.30 6.87 -2.04
CA ILE A 84 -9.43 6.67 -2.94
C ILE A 84 -10.17 5.42 -2.51
N PHE A 85 -11.46 5.56 -2.25
CA PHE A 85 -12.33 4.46 -1.86
C PHE A 85 -13.39 4.18 -2.92
N GLU A 86 -13.58 2.90 -3.20
CA GLU A 86 -14.75 2.41 -3.92
C GLU A 86 -15.83 2.06 -2.88
N VAL A 87 -16.86 2.89 -2.81
CA VAL A 87 -17.97 2.69 -1.85
C VAL A 87 -19.04 1.82 -2.48
N MET A 88 -19.40 0.74 -1.78
CA MET A 88 -20.43 -0.21 -2.18
C MET A 88 -21.84 0.32 -1.84
N PRO A 89 -22.91 -0.22 -2.47
CA PRO A 89 -24.29 0.18 -2.18
C PRO A 89 -24.71 0.00 -0.71
N ASP A 90 -24.08 -0.94 0.00
CA ASP A 90 -24.33 -1.20 1.42
C ASP A 90 -23.50 -0.29 2.36
N GLY A 91 -22.75 0.65 1.82
CA GLY A 91 -21.91 1.60 2.55
C GLY A 91 -20.52 1.06 2.94
N ARG A 92 -20.25 -0.23 2.73
CA ARG A 92 -18.88 -0.77 2.88
C ARG A 92 -18.00 -0.23 1.76
N PHE A 93 -16.68 -0.33 1.91
CA PHE A 93 -15.79 0.20 0.89
C PHE A 93 -14.51 -0.64 0.72
N ARG A 94 -13.91 -0.48 -0.45
CA ARG A 94 -12.57 -0.99 -0.77
C ARG A 94 -11.61 0.17 -0.89
N LEU A 95 -10.40 0.00 -0.34
CA LEU A 95 -9.30 0.93 -0.56
C LEU A 95 -8.69 0.65 -1.94
N CYS A 96 -8.74 1.65 -2.82
CA CYS A 96 -8.22 1.57 -4.19
C CYS A 96 -6.80 2.12 -4.33
N GLY A 97 -6.27 2.77 -3.29
CA GLY A 97 -4.95 3.40 -3.26
C GLY A 97 -5.03 4.88 -2.90
N ARG A 98 -3.94 5.59 -3.16
CA ARG A 98 -3.88 7.04 -3.01
C ARG A 98 -3.79 7.71 -4.37
N GLN A 99 -4.23 8.95 -4.46
CA GLN A 99 -4.07 9.75 -5.68
C GLN A 99 -2.61 9.80 -6.13
N ALA A 100 -1.69 10.02 -5.20
CA ALA A 100 -0.24 10.01 -5.46
C ALA A 100 0.30 8.65 -5.93
N ASP A 101 -0.44 7.56 -5.70
CA ASP A 101 -0.07 6.20 -6.09
C ASP A 101 -0.73 5.77 -7.42
N LEU A 102 -1.59 6.63 -8.00
CA LEU A 102 -2.20 6.35 -9.29
C LEU A 102 -1.22 6.62 -10.42
N LEU A 103 -1.07 5.62 -11.26
CA LEU A 103 -0.26 5.67 -12.47
C LEU A 103 -1.17 5.86 -13.67
N GLU A 104 -0.82 6.76 -14.57
CA GLU A 104 -1.40 6.82 -15.90
C GLU A 104 -0.27 6.69 -16.93
N ILE A 105 -0.25 5.56 -17.64
CA ILE A 105 0.78 5.24 -18.63
C ILE A 105 0.06 4.79 -19.91
N ALA A 106 0.32 5.46 -21.01
CA ALA A 106 -0.26 5.14 -22.32
C ALA A 106 -1.81 5.05 -22.29
N GLY A 107 -2.48 5.95 -21.55
CA GLY A 107 -3.94 5.99 -21.41
C GLY A 107 -4.53 4.88 -20.53
N LYS A 108 -3.70 4.08 -19.88
CA LYS A 108 -4.13 3.06 -18.92
C LYS A 108 -3.86 3.51 -17.50
N ARG A 109 -4.69 3.06 -16.55
CA ARG A 109 -4.57 3.40 -15.13
C ARG A 109 -4.28 2.18 -14.29
N ALA A 110 -3.40 2.33 -13.31
CA ALA A 110 -3.13 1.36 -12.26
C ALA A 110 -2.78 2.09 -10.95
N SER A 111 -2.80 1.40 -9.82
CA SER A 111 -2.25 1.95 -8.59
C SER A 111 -1.00 1.19 -8.15
N LEU A 112 -0.02 1.90 -7.58
CA LEU A 112 1.18 1.29 -7.00
C LEU A 112 0.82 0.27 -5.92
N GLY A 113 -0.25 0.52 -5.16
CA GLY A 113 -0.75 -0.42 -4.15
C GLY A 113 -1.29 -1.72 -4.77
N ASP A 114 -2.00 -1.66 -5.92
CA ASP A 114 -2.45 -2.86 -6.64
C ASP A 114 -1.26 -3.64 -7.20
N LEU A 115 -0.30 -2.95 -7.81
CA LEU A 115 0.92 -3.58 -8.32
C LEU A 115 1.73 -4.24 -7.20
N THR A 116 1.82 -3.61 -6.02
CA THR A 116 2.46 -4.18 -4.84
C THR A 116 1.75 -5.44 -4.36
N ARG A 117 0.41 -5.44 -4.30
CA ARG A 117 -0.36 -6.66 -3.96
C ARG A 117 -0.11 -7.81 -4.93
N ARG A 118 -0.03 -7.53 -6.24
CA ARG A 118 0.29 -8.53 -7.26
C ARG A 118 1.71 -9.06 -7.13
N LEU A 119 2.66 -8.20 -6.77
CA LEU A 119 4.04 -8.61 -6.46
C LEU A 119 4.06 -9.56 -5.27
N LEU A 120 3.35 -9.23 -4.18
CA LEU A 120 3.27 -10.06 -2.98
C LEU A 120 2.53 -11.39 -3.20
N ALA A 121 1.67 -11.47 -4.22
CA ALA A 121 0.99 -12.71 -4.60
C ALA A 121 1.85 -13.64 -5.47
N VAL A 122 3.06 -13.24 -5.87
CA VAL A 122 3.98 -14.12 -6.59
C VAL A 122 4.54 -15.16 -5.62
N PRO A 123 4.39 -16.47 -5.90
CA PRO A 123 4.92 -17.51 -5.03
C PRO A 123 6.42 -17.36 -4.79
N GLY A 124 6.85 -17.38 -3.54
CA GLY A 124 8.23 -17.19 -3.12
C GLY A 124 8.65 -15.74 -2.87
N VAL A 125 7.75 -14.77 -3.05
CA VAL A 125 7.94 -13.39 -2.59
C VAL A 125 7.41 -13.28 -1.15
N GLU A 126 8.29 -12.94 -0.21
CA GLU A 126 7.97 -12.82 1.22
C GLU A 126 7.59 -11.39 1.61
N ASP A 127 8.22 -10.39 0.99
CA ASP A 127 7.92 -8.97 1.18
C ASP A 127 8.26 -8.21 -0.11
N GLY A 128 7.62 -7.04 -0.33
CA GLY A 128 7.87 -6.29 -1.56
C GLY A 128 7.13 -4.96 -1.60
N VAL A 129 7.62 -4.08 -2.47
CA VAL A 129 6.99 -2.79 -2.77
C VAL A 129 7.27 -2.40 -4.21
N VAL A 130 6.24 -1.87 -4.88
CA VAL A 130 6.34 -1.27 -6.21
C VAL A 130 6.30 0.25 -6.06
N VAL A 131 7.18 0.94 -6.77
CA VAL A 131 7.28 2.40 -6.76
C VAL A 131 7.43 2.93 -8.18
N GLN A 132 7.02 4.18 -8.38
CA GLN A 132 7.36 4.92 -9.59
C GLN A 132 8.60 5.78 -9.32
N LEU A 133 9.58 5.64 -10.18
CA LEU A 133 10.78 6.47 -10.21
C LEU A 133 10.46 7.79 -10.92
N GLU A 134 11.15 8.85 -10.54
CA GLU A 134 11.05 10.11 -11.26
C GLU A 134 11.45 9.94 -12.74
N PRO A 135 10.81 10.67 -13.65
CA PRO A 135 11.20 10.66 -15.06
C PRO A 135 12.64 11.12 -15.23
N GLU A 136 13.39 10.45 -16.10
CA GLU A 136 14.77 10.84 -16.43
C GLU A 136 14.86 12.15 -17.24
N ARG A 137 13.71 12.60 -17.79
CA ARG A 137 13.60 13.83 -18.58
C ARG A 137 12.30 14.55 -18.20
N GLU A 138 12.33 15.86 -18.23
CA GLU A 138 11.15 16.69 -18.04
C GLU A 138 10.04 16.31 -19.05
N GLY A 139 8.80 16.11 -18.56
CA GLY A 139 7.68 15.62 -19.38
C GLY A 139 7.70 14.12 -19.71
N GLY A 140 8.69 13.37 -19.23
CA GLY A 140 8.76 11.93 -19.38
C GLY A 140 7.80 11.17 -18.45
N VAL A 141 7.57 9.89 -18.73
CA VAL A 141 6.83 8.99 -17.84
C VAL A 141 7.79 8.31 -16.87
N GLY A 142 7.51 8.42 -15.58
CA GLY A 142 8.30 7.75 -14.53
C GLY A 142 8.26 6.22 -14.73
N ARG A 143 9.41 5.58 -14.59
CA ARG A 143 9.55 4.12 -14.73
C ARG A 143 9.09 3.43 -13.46
N ILE A 144 8.47 2.27 -13.61
CA ILE A 144 8.09 1.44 -12.48
C ILE A 144 9.28 0.57 -12.06
N ALA A 145 9.53 0.51 -10.76
CA ALA A 145 10.54 -0.34 -10.15
C ALA A 145 9.96 -1.10 -8.95
N ALA A 146 10.58 -2.21 -8.57
CA ALA A 146 10.19 -3.00 -7.42
C ALA A 146 11.40 -3.35 -6.55
N LEU A 147 11.21 -3.34 -5.23
CA LEU A 147 12.02 -4.06 -4.27
C LEU A 147 11.27 -5.32 -3.84
N ALA A 148 11.96 -6.42 -3.67
CA ALA A 148 11.38 -7.65 -3.17
C ALA A 148 12.34 -8.40 -2.26
N VAL A 149 11.77 -9.10 -1.28
CA VAL A 149 12.42 -10.15 -0.50
C VAL A 149 11.89 -11.47 -1.05
N ALA A 150 12.71 -12.20 -1.77
CA ALA A 150 12.29 -13.41 -2.47
C ALA A 150 13.46 -14.42 -2.52
N PRO A 151 13.74 -15.12 -1.41
CA PRO A 151 14.80 -16.12 -1.37
C PRO A 151 14.57 -17.20 -2.42
N GLY A 152 15.56 -17.44 -3.26
CA GLY A 152 15.49 -18.48 -4.30
C GLY A 152 14.87 -18.07 -5.64
N LEU A 153 14.39 -16.83 -5.79
CA LEU A 153 13.92 -16.31 -7.07
C LEU A 153 14.95 -15.36 -7.70
N ALA A 154 15.01 -15.36 -9.02
CA ALA A 154 15.69 -14.29 -9.75
C ALA A 154 14.72 -13.13 -10.08
N PRO A 155 15.20 -11.89 -10.29
CA PRO A 155 14.36 -10.78 -10.73
C PRO A 155 13.54 -11.09 -11.99
N ALA A 156 14.09 -11.88 -12.91
CA ALA A 156 13.40 -12.28 -14.14
C ALA A 156 12.19 -13.18 -13.88
N ASP A 157 12.27 -14.05 -12.87
CA ASP A 157 11.16 -14.96 -12.50
C ASP A 157 9.96 -14.17 -11.97
N ILE A 158 10.22 -13.15 -11.13
CA ILE A 158 9.19 -12.24 -10.62
C ILE A 158 8.52 -11.49 -11.77
N VAL A 159 9.29 -10.93 -12.70
CA VAL A 159 8.72 -10.23 -13.86
C VAL A 159 7.92 -11.17 -14.74
N ALA A 160 8.38 -12.40 -14.94
CA ALA A 160 7.67 -13.43 -15.71
C ALA A 160 6.33 -13.79 -15.06
N ALA A 161 6.30 -13.97 -13.73
CA ALA A 161 5.07 -14.22 -12.98
C ALA A 161 4.09 -13.03 -13.05
N LEU A 162 4.58 -11.80 -12.91
CA LEU A 162 3.75 -10.60 -13.01
C LEU A 162 3.11 -10.42 -14.40
N ARG A 163 3.73 -10.88 -15.47
CA ARG A 163 3.17 -10.81 -16.84
C ARG A 163 1.82 -11.51 -16.98
N ALA A 164 1.52 -12.49 -16.15
CA ALA A 164 0.25 -13.19 -16.19
C ALA A 164 -0.93 -12.34 -15.65
N THR A 165 -0.65 -11.33 -14.82
CA THR A 165 -1.67 -10.58 -14.09
C THR A 165 -1.57 -9.07 -14.23
N VAL A 166 -0.46 -8.55 -14.74
CA VAL A 166 -0.17 -7.12 -14.86
C VAL A 166 -0.04 -6.75 -16.34
N ASP A 167 -0.71 -5.65 -16.73
CA ASP A 167 -0.55 -5.12 -18.08
C ASP A 167 0.92 -4.78 -18.36
N PRO A 168 1.45 -5.11 -19.56
CA PRO A 168 2.85 -4.90 -19.91
C PRO A 168 3.39 -3.49 -19.67
N VAL A 169 2.55 -2.44 -19.77
CA VAL A 169 2.96 -1.05 -19.55
C VAL A 169 3.30 -0.75 -18.08
N PHE A 170 2.75 -1.54 -17.14
CA PHE A 170 2.97 -1.40 -15.71
C PHE A 170 3.98 -2.39 -15.13
N LEU A 171 4.60 -3.23 -15.94
CA LEU A 171 5.63 -4.16 -15.47
C LEU A 171 6.86 -3.39 -14.96
N PRO A 172 7.42 -3.78 -13.81
CA PRO A 172 8.64 -3.17 -13.30
C PRO A 172 9.79 -3.32 -14.30
N ARG A 173 10.42 -2.20 -14.64
CA ARG A 173 11.63 -2.18 -15.48
C ARG A 173 12.88 -2.56 -14.69
N LYS A 174 12.82 -2.39 -13.37
CA LYS A 174 13.89 -2.76 -12.45
C LYS A 174 13.27 -3.49 -11.27
N VAL A 175 13.74 -4.70 -11.00
CA VAL A 175 13.43 -5.46 -9.79
C VAL A 175 14.73 -5.66 -9.04
N ARG A 176 14.78 -5.26 -7.78
CA ARG A 176 15.95 -5.49 -6.92
C ARG A 176 15.55 -6.36 -5.74
N LEU A 177 16.32 -7.42 -5.53
CA LEU A 177 16.15 -8.31 -4.39
C LEU A 177 16.99 -7.82 -3.21
N LEU A 178 16.42 -7.89 -2.05
CA LEU A 178 17.03 -7.54 -0.77
C LEU A 178 16.80 -8.65 0.25
N PRO A 179 17.67 -8.81 1.26
CA PRO A 179 17.42 -9.74 2.36
C PRO A 179 16.26 -9.26 3.28
N ALA A 180 16.01 -7.96 3.35
CA ALA A 180 14.88 -7.33 4.05
C ALA A 180 14.59 -5.96 3.47
N LEU A 181 13.32 -5.51 3.52
CA LEU A 181 12.98 -4.15 3.10
C LEU A 181 13.39 -3.11 4.15
N PRO A 182 13.77 -1.87 3.72
CA PRO A 182 14.22 -0.80 4.60
C PRO A 182 13.05 -0.16 5.37
N ARG A 183 12.50 -0.86 6.35
CA ARG A 183 11.42 -0.37 7.21
C ARG A 183 11.99 0.41 8.39
N ASN A 184 11.31 1.50 8.77
CA ASN A 184 11.65 2.25 9.98
C ASN A 184 11.22 1.49 11.25
N ALA A 185 11.53 2.06 12.43
CA ALA A 185 11.19 1.47 13.73
C ALA A 185 9.69 1.20 13.94
N THR A 186 8.81 1.87 13.19
CA THR A 186 7.35 1.66 13.22
C THR A 186 6.86 0.70 12.14
N GLY A 187 7.77 0.03 11.41
CA GLY A 187 7.44 -0.92 10.34
C GLY A 187 7.04 -0.26 9.01
N LYS A 188 7.10 1.06 8.89
CA LYS A 188 6.72 1.79 7.66
C LYS A 188 7.91 1.87 6.69
N LEU A 189 7.60 1.75 5.39
CA LEU A 189 8.55 2.03 4.31
C LEU A 189 8.55 3.53 4.00
N CYS A 190 9.70 4.17 4.19
CA CYS A 190 9.90 5.55 3.77
C CYS A 190 10.31 5.57 2.28
N ARG A 191 9.69 6.47 1.48
CA ARG A 191 9.98 6.59 0.05
C ARG A 191 11.47 6.77 -0.24
N GLU A 192 12.13 7.61 0.54
CA GLU A 192 13.55 7.90 0.41
C GLU A 192 14.42 6.63 0.57
N SER A 193 14.20 5.88 1.65
CA SER A 193 14.92 4.61 1.89
C SER A 193 14.67 3.56 0.80
N VAL A 194 13.46 3.54 0.23
CA VAL A 194 13.13 2.65 -0.90
C VAL A 194 13.90 3.08 -2.16
N LEU A 195 13.96 4.37 -2.46
CA LEU A 195 14.69 4.91 -3.62
C LEU A 195 16.20 4.70 -3.48
N GLU A 196 16.77 4.92 -2.30
CA GLU A 196 18.17 4.62 -1.99
C GLU A 196 18.48 3.13 -2.19
N ALA A 197 17.62 2.28 -1.65
CA ALA A 197 17.75 0.84 -1.84
C ALA A 197 17.67 0.43 -3.31
N LEU A 198 16.83 1.06 -4.13
CA LEU A 198 16.78 0.82 -5.58
C LEU A 198 18.02 1.34 -6.31
N ALA A 199 18.58 2.45 -5.90
CA ALA A 199 19.75 3.05 -6.52
C ALA A 199 21.01 2.14 -6.35
N GLY A 200 21.20 1.51 -5.20
CA GLY A 200 22.36 0.69 -4.86
C GLY A 200 23.51 1.49 -4.26
N PRO A 201 24.52 0.83 -3.75
CA PRO A 201 25.69 1.53 -3.22
C PRO A 201 26.37 2.34 -4.33
N GLY A 202 26.27 3.68 -4.26
CA GLY A 202 26.96 4.60 -5.17
C GLY A 202 26.09 5.60 -5.94
N ALA A 203 24.76 5.50 -5.95
CA ALA A 203 23.93 6.50 -6.60
C ALA A 203 23.59 7.63 -5.61
N ARG A 204 24.10 8.84 -5.86
CA ARG A 204 23.70 10.05 -5.16
C ARG A 204 22.23 10.34 -5.48
N VAL A 205 21.39 10.38 -4.46
CA VAL A 205 20.08 11.05 -4.53
C VAL A 205 20.37 12.54 -4.63
N VAL A 206 19.98 13.16 -5.74
CA VAL A 206 19.99 14.62 -5.85
C VAL A 206 18.85 15.11 -4.96
N GLY A 207 19.20 15.50 -3.73
CA GLY A 207 18.29 16.13 -2.79
C GLY A 207 17.88 17.49 -3.32
N SER A 208 16.57 17.75 -3.35
CA SER A 208 16.02 19.09 -3.50
C SER A 208 16.48 19.92 -2.29
N GLY A 209 17.54 20.69 -2.49
CA GLY A 209 18.00 21.68 -1.52
C GLY A 209 16.93 22.76 -1.34
N SER A 210 16.25 22.78 -0.21
CA SER A 210 15.56 23.96 0.28
C SER A 210 16.61 24.97 0.69
N GLY A 211 16.96 25.85 -0.22
CA GLY A 211 17.71 27.05 0.11
C GLY A 211 16.86 27.98 0.96
N ASN A 212 17.13 27.98 2.25
CA ASN A 212 16.75 29.09 3.11
C ASN A 212 17.96 30.04 3.11
N ALA A 213 17.79 31.20 2.51
CA ALA A 213 18.72 32.30 2.61
C ALA A 213 17.99 33.51 3.18
N ALA A 214 18.47 33.91 4.34
CA ALA A 214 18.47 35.21 5.01
C ALA A 214 17.26 36.15 4.77
#